data_caa6439b9e11c08ae1c33bb9627b0bec
#
_entry.id   caa6439b9e11c08ae1c33bb9627b0bec
#
_cell.length_a   1.000
_cell.length_b   1.000
_cell.length_c   1.000
_cell.angle_alpha   90.00
_cell.angle_beta   90.00
_cell.angle_gamma   90.00
#
_symmetry.space_group_name_H-M   'P 1'
#
loop_
_entity.id
_entity.type
_entity.pdbx_description
1 polymer ?
#
loop_
_entity_poly.entity_id
_entity_poly.type
_entity_poly.pdbx_seq_one_letter_code
_entity_poly.pdbx_strand_id
1 'polypeptide(L)'
;MIICLLASGVFAASTPSTSPKATPAAGSPSASAAPTASATQLSPAEKAQAIKTDSVTIPTPGELFAALAKPAKPDWAGRYRGPIAMNYKTRAQIALNIGGLIADGFIAVEAQDTQQVKNIGGDIVKMAKALGVSESILSRGNSINQFAENDEWSTLQEELEATQNEVKASMQSHRDQDLVILVSLGGWIRGAQVVSGVVAKNYDEKLGQVLRQPELLRFIRSKIAQISPDLQNDPLVRSVNDELGVIEQIVATPFGKALSAAEVTRLNASVNKLMQDIQKKDQ
;
A
#
# COMPACT_ATOMS: atom_id res chain seq x y z
N MET A 1 -17.92 -6.28 9.71
CA MET A 1 -18.57 -7.49 9.23
C MET A 1 -18.12 -7.67 7.81
N ILE A 2 -17.20 -8.58 7.65
CA ILE A 2 -16.44 -8.88 6.43
C ILE A 2 -17.36 -9.66 5.53
N ILE A 3 -17.52 -9.25 4.29
CA ILE A 3 -18.23 -10.04 3.29
C ILE A 3 -17.17 -10.66 2.38
N CYS A 4 -16.89 -11.96 2.62
CA CYS A 4 -16.42 -12.90 1.62
C CYS A 4 -17.63 -13.42 0.86
N LEU A 5 -17.63 -13.36 -0.47
CA LEU A 5 -18.46 -14.17 -1.37
C LEU A 5 -17.63 -14.45 -2.61
N LEU A 6 -17.17 -15.66 -2.76
CA LEU A 6 -17.75 -16.83 -3.40
C LEU A 6 -17.69 -16.78 -4.94
N ALA A 7 -16.92 -17.68 -5.48
CA ALA A 7 -17.27 -18.30 -6.75
C ALA A 7 -17.12 -19.82 -6.58
N SER A 8 -18.25 -20.48 -6.48
CA SER A 8 -18.41 -21.94 -6.54
C SER A 8 -18.41 -22.38 -7.98
N GLY A 9 -17.57 -23.33 -8.32
CA GLY A 9 -17.59 -24.08 -9.56
C GLY A 9 -17.58 -25.58 -9.23
N VAL A 10 -18.76 -26.16 -9.28
CA VAL A 10 -19.00 -27.60 -9.16
C VAL A 10 -18.64 -28.29 -10.45
N PHE A 11 -17.87 -29.38 -10.41
CA PHE A 11 -18.10 -30.54 -11.29
C PHE A 11 -17.72 -31.85 -10.61
N ALA A 12 -18.60 -32.82 -10.78
CA ALA A 12 -18.73 -34.06 -10.07
C ALA A 12 -18.05 -35.25 -10.77
N ALA A 13 -17.89 -36.31 -9.98
CA ALA A 13 -17.95 -37.73 -10.26
C ALA A 13 -16.75 -38.40 -10.94
N SER A 14 -16.13 -39.40 -10.34
CA SER A 14 -16.58 -40.79 -10.30
C SER A 14 -15.59 -41.68 -9.57
N THR A 15 -16.08 -42.53 -8.70
CA THR A 15 -15.47 -43.72 -8.11
C THR A 15 -15.47 -44.89 -9.12
N PRO A 16 -14.96 -46.13 -8.85
CA PRO A 16 -14.47 -46.73 -7.60
C PRO A 16 -13.31 -47.77 -7.76
N SER A 17 -12.99 -48.42 -6.62
CA SER A 17 -12.48 -49.83 -6.49
C SER A 17 -10.96 -50.00 -6.46
N THR A 18 -10.30 -50.73 -5.60
CA THR A 18 -10.50 -51.88 -4.74
C THR A 18 -9.27 -52.07 -3.85
N SER A 19 -9.48 -52.56 -2.64
CA SER A 19 -8.42 -53.12 -1.77
C SER A 19 -7.96 -54.52 -2.28
N PRO A 20 -6.79 -55.01 -1.80
CA PRO A 20 -6.84 -55.96 -0.72
C PRO A 20 -5.68 -55.88 0.30
N LYS A 21 -6.02 -56.15 1.48
CA LYS A 21 -5.53 -56.82 2.70
C LYS A 21 -4.31 -57.70 2.59
N ALA A 22 -3.32 -57.48 3.49
CA ALA A 22 -2.53 -58.53 4.15
C ALA A 22 -1.78 -57.97 5.38
N THR A 23 -1.94 -58.63 6.54
CA THR A 23 -1.22 -58.55 7.81
C THR A 23 -0.46 -59.89 7.96
N PRO A 24 0.40 -60.16 8.96
CA PRO A 24 1.38 -59.40 9.76
C PRO A 24 2.77 -60.09 9.82
N ALA A 25 3.78 -59.42 10.42
CA ALA A 25 4.79 -60.14 11.20
C ALA A 25 5.63 -59.19 12.10
N ALA A 26 5.93 -59.69 13.25
CA ALA A 26 6.52 -59.06 14.44
C ALA A 26 8.04 -58.81 14.34
N GLY A 27 8.54 -57.90 15.21
CA GLY A 27 9.95 -57.82 15.53
C GLY A 27 10.35 -56.45 16.12
N SER A 28 10.31 -56.30 17.47
CA SER A 28 11.08 -55.27 18.19
C SER A 28 12.56 -55.68 18.28
N PRO A 29 13.53 -54.76 18.43
CA PRO A 29 13.73 -54.09 19.73
C PRO A 29 14.18 -52.60 19.68
N SER A 30 13.77 -51.92 20.70
CA SER A 30 14.41 -50.84 21.48
C SER A 30 15.67 -50.16 20.92
N ALA A 31 15.56 -48.85 20.67
CA ALA A 31 16.68 -47.92 20.76
C ALA A 31 16.16 -46.51 21.17
N SER A 32 16.62 -46.15 22.30
CA SER A 32 16.87 -44.82 22.89
C SER A 32 16.19 -43.58 22.26
N ALA A 33 15.31 -42.96 23.02
CA ALA A 33 14.69 -41.68 22.74
C ALA A 33 15.71 -40.53 22.76
N ALA A 34 15.88 -39.88 21.65
CA ALA A 34 16.38 -38.49 21.58
C ALA A 34 15.19 -37.55 21.80
N PRO A 35 15.37 -36.37 22.43
CA PRO A 35 14.26 -35.46 22.68
C PRO A 35 13.75 -34.89 21.36
N THR A 36 12.57 -35.29 20.97
CA THR A 36 11.81 -34.71 19.87
C THR A 36 11.48 -33.29 20.28
N ALA A 37 12.14 -32.30 19.64
CA ALA A 37 11.66 -30.92 19.65
C ALA A 37 10.23 -30.95 19.13
N SER A 38 9.27 -30.67 19.98
CA SER A 38 7.87 -30.44 19.60
C SER A 38 7.85 -29.28 18.61
N ALA A 39 7.71 -29.61 17.35
CA ALA A 39 7.37 -28.60 16.34
C ALA A 39 6.03 -27.96 16.76
N THR A 40 6.11 -26.78 17.33
CA THR A 40 4.95 -25.98 17.68
C THR A 40 4.14 -25.78 16.39
N GLN A 41 3.03 -26.49 16.28
CA GLN A 41 2.14 -26.32 15.12
C GLN A 41 1.57 -24.89 15.20
N LEU A 42 1.93 -24.08 14.21
CA LEU A 42 1.39 -22.74 14.04
C LEU A 42 -0.13 -22.79 13.95
N SER A 43 -0.81 -21.88 14.64
CA SER A 43 -2.26 -21.73 14.57
C SER A 43 -2.71 -21.42 13.13
N PRO A 44 -3.98 -21.62 12.76
CA PRO A 44 -4.49 -21.26 11.44
C PRO A 44 -4.27 -19.78 11.08
N ALA A 45 -4.27 -18.89 12.07
CA ALA A 45 -3.99 -17.46 11.89
C ALA A 45 -2.50 -17.21 11.61
N GLU A 46 -1.59 -17.91 12.30
CA GLU A 46 -0.14 -17.83 12.06
C GLU A 46 0.25 -18.46 10.72
N LYS A 47 -0.41 -19.56 10.32
CA LYS A 47 -0.24 -20.15 8.98
C LYS A 47 -0.74 -19.21 7.87
N ALA A 48 -1.87 -18.53 8.06
CA ALA A 48 -2.38 -17.56 7.12
C ALA A 48 -1.46 -16.33 6.97
N GLN A 49 -0.74 -15.94 8.04
CA GLN A 49 0.29 -14.91 8.00
C GLN A 49 1.61 -15.41 7.38
N ALA A 50 2.05 -16.63 7.70
CA ALA A 50 3.26 -17.21 7.10
C ALA A 50 3.15 -17.40 5.58
N ILE A 51 1.95 -17.72 5.08
CA ILE A 51 1.69 -17.86 3.63
C ILE A 51 1.64 -16.48 2.93
N LYS A 52 1.37 -15.39 3.67
CA LYS A 52 1.34 -14.03 3.10
C LYS A 52 2.70 -13.35 2.99
N THR A 53 3.76 -13.92 3.51
CA THR A 53 5.10 -13.32 3.48
C THR A 53 5.70 -13.23 2.07
N ASP A 54 5.29 -14.09 1.12
CA ASP A 54 5.79 -14.03 -0.26
C ASP A 54 4.96 -13.11 -1.18
N SER A 55 3.87 -12.51 -0.69
CA SER A 55 2.97 -11.65 -1.48
C SER A 55 2.60 -10.34 -0.77
N VAL A 56 3.55 -9.72 -0.06
CA VAL A 56 3.33 -8.39 0.51
C VAL A 56 3.20 -7.39 -0.65
N THR A 57 2.03 -6.77 -0.76
CA THR A 57 1.80 -5.66 -1.69
C THR A 57 1.76 -4.35 -0.92
N ILE A 58 2.25 -3.28 -1.54
CA ILE A 58 2.07 -1.93 -0.99
C ILE A 58 0.60 -1.57 -1.13
N PRO A 59 -0.15 -1.32 -0.03
CA PRO A 59 -1.55 -0.98 -0.11
C PRO A 59 -1.73 0.32 -0.89
N THR A 60 -2.83 0.41 -1.63
CA THR A 60 -3.22 1.64 -2.29
C THR A 60 -3.66 2.68 -1.26
N PRO A 61 -3.58 3.98 -1.56
CA PRO A 61 -4.18 5.01 -0.71
C PRO A 61 -5.67 4.78 -0.44
N GLY A 62 -6.42 4.29 -1.44
CA GLY A 62 -7.83 3.94 -1.31
C GLY A 62 -8.08 2.87 -0.24
N GLU A 63 -7.29 1.80 -0.20
CA GLU A 63 -7.38 0.76 0.83
C GLU A 63 -7.11 1.32 2.24
N LEU A 64 -6.11 2.21 2.38
CA LEU A 64 -5.82 2.87 3.66
C LEU A 64 -6.98 3.75 4.11
N PHE A 65 -7.57 4.53 3.21
CA PHE A 65 -8.68 5.42 3.52
C PHE A 65 -9.97 4.67 3.80
N ALA A 66 -10.27 3.60 3.08
CA ALA A 66 -11.40 2.72 3.36
C ALA A 66 -11.33 2.12 4.77
N ALA A 67 -10.13 1.75 5.22
CA ALA A 67 -9.93 1.26 6.59
C ALA A 67 -10.19 2.34 7.65
N LEU A 68 -9.99 3.62 7.31
CA LEU A 68 -10.18 4.76 8.21
C LEU A 68 -11.61 5.34 8.17
N ALA A 69 -12.26 5.33 7.00
CA ALA A 69 -13.50 6.07 6.74
C ALA A 69 -14.64 5.71 7.70
N LYS A 70 -14.86 4.41 7.93
CA LYS A 70 -15.96 3.94 8.80
C LYS A 70 -15.75 4.27 10.28
N PRO A 71 -14.57 3.94 10.88
CA PRO A 71 -14.37 4.15 12.31
C PRO A 71 -14.14 5.61 12.69
N ALA A 72 -13.48 6.41 11.84
CA ALA A 72 -13.03 7.75 12.20
C ALA A 72 -13.86 8.89 11.59
N LYS A 73 -14.63 8.61 10.53
CA LYS A 73 -15.42 9.63 9.79
C LYS A 73 -14.62 10.93 9.59
N PRO A 74 -13.48 10.90 8.90
CA PRO A 74 -12.60 12.05 8.80
C PRO A 74 -13.28 13.20 8.04
N ASP A 75 -12.91 14.43 8.40
CA ASP A 75 -13.12 15.59 7.53
C ASP A 75 -12.13 15.49 6.35
N TRP A 76 -12.59 14.91 5.24
CA TRP A 76 -11.75 14.66 4.06
C TRP A 76 -11.34 15.95 3.37
N ALA A 77 -12.23 16.93 3.23
CA ALA A 77 -11.90 18.24 2.64
C ALA A 77 -10.83 18.97 3.46
N GLY A 78 -10.88 18.85 4.77
CA GLY A 78 -9.84 19.37 5.66
C GLY A 78 -8.48 18.65 5.55
N ARG A 79 -8.35 17.62 4.70
CA ARG A 79 -7.08 16.91 4.43
C ARG A 79 -6.43 17.33 3.13
N TYR A 80 -7.03 18.23 2.37
CA TYR A 80 -6.38 18.80 1.20
C TYR A 80 -5.09 19.50 1.59
N ARG A 81 -4.09 19.38 0.74
CA ARG A 81 -2.85 20.16 0.83
C ARG A 81 -2.89 21.30 -0.18
N GLY A 82 -2.07 22.32 0.06
CA GLY A 82 -1.89 23.40 -0.89
C GLY A 82 -1.31 22.93 -2.23
N PRO A 83 -1.31 23.80 -3.26
CA PRO A 83 -0.71 23.52 -4.56
C PRO A 83 0.75 23.07 -4.43
N ILE A 84 1.14 22.05 -5.18
CA ILE A 84 2.51 21.56 -5.24
C ILE A 84 3.20 22.04 -6.53
N ALA A 85 4.53 22.05 -6.54
CA ALA A 85 5.28 22.36 -7.75
C ALA A 85 5.05 21.29 -8.83
N MET A 86 5.03 21.70 -10.10
CA MET A 86 4.84 20.79 -11.23
C MET A 86 6.13 20.55 -12.02
N ASN A 87 7.24 21.19 -11.64
CA ASN A 87 8.51 21.21 -12.38
C ASN A 87 9.67 20.72 -11.50
N TYR A 88 9.59 19.51 -11.03
CA TYR A 88 10.69 18.84 -10.34
C TYR A 88 11.78 18.41 -11.30
N LYS A 89 13.04 18.34 -10.82
CA LYS A 89 14.21 18.08 -11.66
C LYS A 89 14.49 16.60 -11.87
N THR A 90 14.22 15.76 -10.86
CA THR A 90 14.57 14.33 -10.91
C THR A 90 13.34 13.46 -11.16
N ARG A 91 13.52 12.36 -11.89
CA ARG A 91 12.47 11.38 -12.16
C ARG A 91 11.97 10.75 -10.85
N ALA A 92 12.85 10.56 -9.87
CA ALA A 92 12.52 10.04 -8.55
C ALA A 92 11.53 10.95 -7.83
N GLN A 93 11.81 12.26 -7.81
CA GLN A 93 10.95 13.24 -7.16
C GLN A 93 9.58 13.36 -7.86
N ILE A 94 9.57 13.34 -9.20
CA ILE A 94 8.32 13.33 -9.98
C ILE A 94 7.49 12.08 -9.63
N ALA A 95 8.10 10.89 -9.60
CA ALA A 95 7.41 9.64 -9.29
C ALA A 95 6.80 9.64 -7.87
N LEU A 96 7.55 10.08 -6.86
CA LEU A 96 7.06 10.21 -5.48
C LEU A 96 5.87 11.19 -5.39
N ASN A 97 5.95 12.33 -6.10
CA ASN A 97 4.86 13.32 -6.12
C ASN A 97 3.62 12.83 -6.87
N ILE A 98 3.77 12.07 -7.97
CA ILE A 98 2.64 11.42 -8.64
C ILE A 98 1.91 10.50 -7.66
N GLY A 99 2.65 9.68 -6.90
CA GLY A 99 2.05 8.84 -5.86
C GLY A 99 1.25 9.66 -4.83
N GLY A 100 1.83 10.76 -4.35
CA GLY A 100 1.15 11.68 -3.45
C GLY A 100 -0.12 12.30 -4.06
N LEU A 101 -0.10 12.68 -5.34
CA LEU A 101 -1.27 13.20 -6.06
C LEU A 101 -2.35 12.13 -6.23
N ILE A 102 -1.98 10.88 -6.50
CA ILE A 102 -2.95 9.77 -6.55
C ILE A 102 -3.67 9.65 -5.20
N ALA A 103 -2.95 9.74 -4.10
CA ALA A 103 -3.57 9.73 -2.77
C ALA A 103 -4.49 10.94 -2.54
N ASP A 104 -4.10 12.13 -3.02
CA ASP A 104 -4.98 13.32 -2.96
C ASP A 104 -6.25 13.13 -3.80
N GLY A 105 -6.16 12.44 -4.95
CA GLY A 105 -7.32 12.06 -5.76
C GLY A 105 -8.32 11.20 -4.97
N PHE A 106 -7.84 10.19 -4.24
CA PHE A 106 -8.69 9.40 -3.35
C PHE A 106 -9.31 10.23 -2.22
N ILE A 107 -8.58 11.21 -1.66
CA ILE A 107 -9.15 12.13 -0.67
C ILE A 107 -10.29 12.95 -1.27
N ALA A 108 -10.13 13.43 -2.51
CA ALA A 108 -11.17 14.19 -3.21
C ALA A 108 -12.42 13.35 -3.50
N VAL A 109 -12.24 12.06 -3.83
CA VAL A 109 -13.35 11.10 -4.00
C VAL A 109 -14.09 10.87 -2.69
N GLU A 110 -13.38 10.63 -1.60
CA GLU A 110 -13.98 10.46 -0.28
C GLU A 110 -14.71 11.74 0.21
N ALA A 111 -14.24 12.92 -0.22
CA ALA A 111 -14.90 14.20 0.04
C ALA A 111 -16.05 14.48 -0.93
N GLN A 112 -16.24 13.68 -1.98
CA GLN A 112 -17.19 13.89 -3.07
C GLN A 112 -17.03 15.28 -3.73
N ASP A 113 -15.77 15.70 -3.94
CA ASP A 113 -15.41 17.01 -4.51
C ASP A 113 -15.00 16.86 -5.97
N THR A 114 -15.95 16.99 -6.87
CA THR A 114 -15.79 16.90 -8.33
C THR A 114 -14.72 17.88 -8.86
N GLN A 115 -14.69 19.12 -8.34
CA GLN A 115 -13.74 20.11 -8.82
C GLN A 115 -12.30 19.73 -8.42
N GLN A 116 -12.12 19.21 -7.21
CA GLN A 116 -10.81 18.80 -6.72
C GLN A 116 -10.32 17.54 -7.46
N VAL A 117 -11.20 16.59 -7.78
CA VAL A 117 -10.87 15.43 -8.63
C VAL A 117 -10.31 15.89 -9.97
N LYS A 118 -10.97 16.85 -10.64
CA LYS A 118 -10.50 17.41 -11.94
C LYS A 118 -9.16 18.12 -11.81
N ASN A 119 -8.97 18.94 -10.79
CA ASN A 119 -7.72 19.67 -10.55
C ASN A 119 -6.56 18.68 -10.38
N ILE A 120 -6.72 17.69 -9.49
CA ILE A 120 -5.70 16.68 -9.20
C ILE A 120 -5.42 15.81 -10.44
N GLY A 121 -6.47 15.39 -11.17
CA GLY A 121 -6.33 14.64 -12.42
C GLY A 121 -5.49 15.38 -13.45
N GLY A 122 -5.72 16.68 -13.62
CA GLY A 122 -4.91 17.54 -14.49
C GLY A 122 -3.44 17.62 -14.06
N ASP A 123 -3.18 17.67 -12.77
CA ASP A 123 -1.82 17.71 -12.22
C ASP A 123 -1.09 16.37 -12.38
N ILE A 124 -1.78 15.25 -12.17
CA ILE A 124 -1.25 13.90 -12.42
C ILE A 124 -0.85 13.77 -13.91
N VAL A 125 -1.71 14.19 -14.84
CA VAL A 125 -1.43 14.14 -16.28
C VAL A 125 -0.18 14.93 -16.63
N LYS A 126 -0.01 16.16 -16.10
CA LYS A 126 1.19 16.98 -16.33
C LYS A 126 2.46 16.29 -15.87
N MET A 127 2.46 15.71 -14.66
CA MET A 127 3.61 15.00 -14.12
C MET A 127 3.88 13.67 -14.84
N ALA A 128 2.83 12.94 -15.21
CA ALA A 128 2.95 11.69 -15.96
C ALA A 128 3.59 11.91 -17.33
N LYS A 129 3.23 13.00 -18.03
CA LYS A 129 3.91 13.42 -19.27
C LYS A 129 5.39 13.68 -19.07
N ALA A 130 5.78 14.30 -17.95
CA ALA A 130 7.20 14.55 -17.63
C ALA A 130 7.97 13.23 -17.36
N LEU A 131 7.32 12.16 -16.95
CA LEU A 131 7.92 10.81 -16.84
C LEU A 131 7.92 10.01 -18.16
N GLY A 132 7.23 10.47 -19.19
CA GLY A 132 7.08 9.75 -20.46
C GLY A 132 6.03 8.64 -20.42
N VAL A 133 5.03 8.76 -19.56
CA VAL A 133 3.89 7.82 -19.48
C VAL A 133 3.06 7.93 -20.76
N SER A 134 2.57 6.79 -21.27
CA SER A 134 1.88 6.71 -22.56
C SER A 134 0.56 7.49 -22.62
N GLU A 135 0.22 7.96 -23.83
CA GLU A 135 -1.01 8.70 -24.09
C GLU A 135 -2.29 7.90 -23.77
N SER A 136 -2.24 6.55 -23.85
CA SER A 136 -3.37 5.70 -23.52
C SER A 136 -3.83 5.85 -22.06
N ILE A 137 -2.90 6.07 -21.15
CA ILE A 137 -3.19 6.30 -19.73
C ILE A 137 -3.79 7.71 -19.55
N LEU A 138 -3.28 8.67 -20.30
CA LEU A 138 -3.74 10.06 -20.22
C LEU A 138 -5.20 10.20 -20.70
N SER A 139 -5.65 9.32 -21.59
CA SER A 139 -7.04 9.33 -22.09
C SER A 139 -8.08 8.94 -21.05
N ARG A 140 -7.70 8.18 -20.01
CA ARG A 140 -8.59 7.82 -18.90
C ARG A 140 -9.02 9.02 -18.04
N GLY A 141 -8.30 10.13 -18.10
CA GLY A 141 -8.69 11.37 -17.43
C GLY A 141 -10.09 11.85 -17.81
N ASN A 142 -10.57 11.55 -19.02
CA ASN A 142 -11.92 11.91 -19.46
C ASN A 142 -12.99 11.07 -18.73
N SER A 143 -12.79 9.74 -18.59
CA SER A 143 -13.69 8.86 -17.84
C SER A 143 -13.78 9.25 -16.38
N ILE A 144 -12.63 9.53 -15.74
CA ILE A 144 -12.54 10.01 -14.36
C ILE A 144 -13.37 11.29 -14.17
N ASN A 145 -13.22 12.26 -15.09
CA ASN A 145 -13.99 13.50 -15.03
C ASN A 145 -15.49 13.27 -15.20
N GLN A 146 -15.88 12.40 -16.14
CA GLN A 146 -17.28 12.07 -16.40
C GLN A 146 -17.95 11.41 -15.19
N PHE A 147 -17.31 10.42 -14.56
CA PHE A 147 -17.85 9.77 -13.36
C PHE A 147 -17.99 10.76 -12.19
N ALA A 148 -17.01 11.67 -12.03
CA ALA A 148 -17.10 12.72 -11.02
C ALA A 148 -18.23 13.74 -11.30
N GLU A 149 -18.48 14.08 -12.57
CA GLU A 149 -19.58 14.97 -12.96
C GLU A 149 -20.96 14.36 -12.75
N ASN A 150 -21.07 13.04 -12.85
CA ASN A 150 -22.32 12.29 -12.68
C ASN A 150 -22.55 11.83 -11.25
N ASP A 151 -21.72 12.22 -10.29
CA ASP A 151 -21.74 11.75 -8.90
C ASP A 151 -21.61 10.21 -8.75
N GLU A 152 -20.97 9.55 -9.73
CA GLU A 152 -20.75 8.10 -9.75
C GLU A 152 -19.52 7.72 -8.91
N TRP A 153 -19.51 8.09 -7.63
CA TRP A 153 -18.35 8.01 -6.74
C TRP A 153 -17.75 6.61 -6.57
N SER A 154 -18.60 5.58 -6.55
CA SER A 154 -18.15 4.18 -6.47
C SER A 154 -17.42 3.76 -7.73
N THR A 155 -17.99 4.06 -8.91
CA THR A 155 -17.40 3.78 -10.22
C THR A 155 -16.12 4.57 -10.42
N LEU A 156 -16.07 5.83 -9.96
CA LEU A 156 -14.89 6.67 -9.99
C LEU A 156 -13.75 6.08 -9.16
N GLN A 157 -14.05 5.53 -7.98
CA GLN A 157 -13.03 4.89 -7.14
C GLN A 157 -12.43 3.65 -7.84
N GLU A 158 -13.28 2.81 -8.43
CA GLU A 158 -12.85 1.66 -9.22
C GLU A 158 -11.99 2.07 -10.44
N GLU A 159 -12.36 3.15 -11.15
CA GLU A 159 -11.61 3.69 -12.29
C GLU A 159 -10.25 4.25 -11.87
N LEU A 160 -10.16 4.92 -10.72
CA LEU A 160 -8.89 5.40 -10.18
C LEU A 160 -7.94 4.24 -9.85
N GLU A 161 -8.46 3.15 -9.24
CA GLU A 161 -7.68 1.95 -8.96
C GLU A 161 -7.22 1.25 -10.25
N ALA A 162 -8.11 1.12 -11.23
CA ALA A 162 -7.81 0.56 -12.55
C ALA A 162 -6.73 1.40 -13.27
N THR A 163 -6.87 2.72 -13.24
CA THR A 163 -5.89 3.64 -13.83
C THR A 163 -4.53 3.53 -13.14
N GLN A 164 -4.49 3.45 -11.82
CA GLN A 164 -3.24 3.25 -11.07
C GLN A 164 -2.54 1.95 -11.47
N ASN A 165 -3.29 0.86 -11.62
CA ASN A 165 -2.75 -0.44 -12.02
C ASN A 165 -2.23 -0.42 -13.46
N GLU A 166 -2.91 0.27 -14.38
CA GLU A 166 -2.46 0.42 -15.76
C GLU A 166 -1.19 1.29 -15.88
N VAL A 167 -1.10 2.37 -15.10
CA VAL A 167 0.14 3.17 -14.98
C VAL A 167 1.30 2.28 -14.53
N LYS A 168 1.10 1.49 -13.49
CA LYS A 168 2.13 0.54 -13.02
C LYS A 168 2.53 -0.45 -14.12
N ALA A 169 1.57 -1.06 -14.82
CA ALA A 169 1.83 -2.00 -15.90
C ALA A 169 2.58 -1.35 -17.08
N SER A 170 2.19 -0.14 -17.49
CA SER A 170 2.86 0.62 -18.53
C SER A 170 4.31 0.94 -18.17
N MET A 171 4.55 1.42 -16.96
CA MET A 171 5.91 1.70 -16.47
C MET A 171 6.77 0.43 -16.43
N GLN A 172 6.19 -0.71 -16.03
CA GLN A 172 6.89 -2.01 -16.07
C GLN A 172 7.33 -2.41 -17.47
N SER A 173 6.49 -2.18 -18.48
CA SER A 173 6.80 -2.49 -19.88
C SER A 173 7.91 -1.63 -20.47
N HIS A 174 8.10 -0.40 -19.98
CA HIS A 174 9.09 0.57 -20.45
C HIS A 174 10.43 0.54 -19.67
N ARG A 175 10.70 -0.51 -18.90
CA ARG A 175 11.88 -0.64 -18.03
C ARG A 175 11.95 0.42 -16.89
N ASP A 176 10.84 1.03 -16.58
CA ASP A 176 10.72 2.02 -15.49
C ASP A 176 10.15 1.37 -14.21
N GLN A 177 10.39 0.07 -14.02
CA GLN A 177 9.90 -0.68 -12.85
C GLN A 177 10.30 -0.04 -11.52
N ASP A 178 11.47 0.54 -11.48
CA ASP A 178 11.99 1.22 -10.28
C ASP A 178 11.12 2.43 -9.90
N LEU A 179 10.62 3.17 -10.89
CA LEU A 179 9.75 4.32 -10.67
C LEU A 179 8.37 3.89 -10.15
N VAL A 180 7.88 2.70 -10.50
CA VAL A 180 6.62 2.13 -9.95
C VAL A 180 6.71 2.02 -8.43
N ILE A 181 7.87 1.60 -7.92
CA ILE A 181 8.11 1.50 -6.48
C ILE A 181 8.02 2.89 -5.84
N LEU A 182 8.62 3.91 -6.45
CA LEU A 182 8.59 5.28 -5.95
C LEU A 182 7.19 5.91 -6.02
N VAL A 183 6.42 5.66 -7.09
CA VAL A 183 5.00 6.07 -7.16
C VAL A 183 4.19 5.43 -6.04
N SER A 184 4.33 4.11 -5.86
CA SER A 184 3.63 3.39 -4.79
C SER A 184 4.02 3.90 -3.40
N LEU A 185 5.29 4.17 -3.21
CA LEU A 185 5.82 4.73 -1.96
C LEU A 185 5.27 6.14 -1.68
N GLY A 186 5.25 7.03 -2.68
CA GLY A 186 4.70 8.37 -2.54
C GLY A 186 3.22 8.35 -2.13
N GLY A 187 2.43 7.46 -2.73
CA GLY A 187 1.04 7.24 -2.37
C GLY A 187 0.88 6.72 -0.93
N TRP A 188 1.71 5.74 -0.54
CA TRP A 188 1.71 5.22 0.82
C TRP A 188 2.10 6.29 1.85
N ILE A 189 3.16 7.07 1.61
CA ILE A 189 3.59 8.15 2.51
C ILE A 189 2.46 9.17 2.71
N ARG A 190 1.80 9.59 1.63
CA ARG A 190 0.67 10.51 1.72
C ARG A 190 -0.53 9.90 2.45
N GLY A 191 -0.85 8.64 2.17
CA GLY A 191 -1.88 7.89 2.89
C GLY A 191 -1.57 7.80 4.39
N ALA A 192 -0.35 7.41 4.74
CA ALA A 192 0.12 7.34 6.13
C ALA A 192 0.08 8.71 6.83
N GLN A 193 0.41 9.80 6.12
CA GLN A 193 0.31 11.16 6.63
C GLN A 193 -1.13 11.52 7.04
N VAL A 194 -2.09 11.23 6.17
CA VAL A 194 -3.51 11.51 6.43
C VAL A 194 -4.03 10.67 7.58
N VAL A 195 -3.81 9.35 7.52
CA VAL A 195 -4.30 8.42 8.54
C VAL A 195 -3.69 8.71 9.91
N SER A 196 -2.37 8.86 9.99
CA SER A 196 -1.70 9.17 11.26
C SER A 196 -2.12 10.54 11.81
N GLY A 197 -2.37 11.53 10.94
CA GLY A 197 -2.86 12.84 11.35
C GLY A 197 -4.30 12.81 11.90
N VAL A 198 -5.16 11.95 11.37
CA VAL A 198 -6.53 11.74 11.91
C VAL A 198 -6.45 11.05 13.27
N VAL A 199 -5.65 9.97 13.35
CA VAL A 199 -5.51 9.18 14.59
C VAL A 199 -4.79 9.98 15.68
N ALA A 200 -3.78 10.79 15.35
CA ALA A 200 -3.11 11.65 16.31
C ALA A 200 -4.05 12.70 16.95
N LYS A 201 -5.02 13.19 16.16
CA LYS A 201 -6.01 14.18 16.65
C LYS A 201 -7.05 13.55 17.57
N ASN A 202 -7.49 12.33 17.25
CA ASN A 202 -8.49 11.58 18.01
C ASN A 202 -8.01 10.14 18.15
N TYR A 203 -7.11 9.90 19.11
CA TYR A 203 -6.53 8.58 19.29
C TYR A 203 -7.57 7.54 19.69
N ASP A 204 -7.55 6.42 18.97
CA ASP A 204 -8.28 5.19 19.26
C ASP A 204 -7.33 4.00 19.05
N GLU A 205 -7.38 3.03 19.96
CA GLU A 205 -6.47 1.88 19.92
C GLU A 205 -6.64 1.03 18.66
N LYS A 206 -7.88 0.85 18.17
CA LYS A 206 -8.15 0.09 16.93
C LYS A 206 -7.56 0.80 15.72
N LEU A 207 -7.64 2.13 15.69
CA LEU A 207 -7.00 2.94 14.65
C LEU A 207 -5.47 2.91 14.76
N GLY A 208 -4.93 2.87 15.97
CA GLY A 208 -3.51 2.66 16.21
C GLY A 208 -3.00 1.33 15.66
N GLN A 209 -3.82 0.28 15.64
CA GLN A 209 -3.48 -1.01 15.01
C GLN A 209 -3.38 -0.91 13.48
N VAL A 210 -4.20 -0.10 12.82
CA VAL A 210 -4.15 0.10 11.35
C VAL A 210 -2.81 0.67 10.92
N LEU A 211 -2.22 1.53 11.75
CA LEU A 211 -0.92 2.17 11.48
C LEU A 211 0.28 1.25 11.74
N ARG A 212 0.08 0.11 12.41
CA ARG A 212 1.14 -0.84 12.71
C ARG A 212 1.41 -1.73 11.49
N GLN A 213 2.35 -1.33 10.64
CA GLN A 213 2.68 -2.02 9.39
C GLN A 213 4.20 -2.29 9.25
N PRO A 214 4.88 -2.93 10.22
CA PRO A 214 6.33 -3.11 10.15
C PRO A 214 6.77 -4.00 8.99
N GLU A 215 5.99 -5.04 8.65
CA GLU A 215 6.29 -5.95 7.53
C GLU A 215 6.25 -5.22 6.18
N LEU A 216 5.25 -4.33 6.01
CA LEU A 216 5.15 -3.49 4.82
C LEU A 216 6.37 -2.57 4.67
N LEU A 217 6.81 -1.94 5.76
CA LEU A 217 7.99 -1.07 5.72
C LEU A 217 9.26 -1.82 5.37
N ARG A 218 9.48 -3.01 5.94
CA ARG A 218 10.59 -3.89 5.56
C ARG A 218 10.53 -4.26 4.08
N PHE A 219 9.33 -4.62 3.59
CA PHE A 219 9.12 -4.92 2.18
C PHE A 219 9.46 -3.72 1.29
N ILE A 220 8.92 -2.52 1.58
CA ILE A 220 9.20 -1.30 0.82
C ILE A 220 10.72 -1.03 0.79
N ARG A 221 11.40 -1.06 1.93
CA ARG A 221 12.84 -0.84 2.01
C ARG A 221 13.64 -1.88 1.25
N SER A 222 13.22 -3.15 1.28
CA SER A 222 13.83 -4.19 0.47
C SER A 222 13.69 -3.94 -1.03
N LYS A 223 12.57 -3.36 -1.47
CA LYS A 223 12.36 -2.97 -2.87
C LYS A 223 13.21 -1.76 -3.25
N ILE A 224 13.34 -0.76 -2.38
CA ILE A 224 14.23 0.38 -2.59
C ILE A 224 15.69 -0.10 -2.74
N ALA A 225 16.11 -1.09 -1.98
CA ALA A 225 17.45 -1.67 -2.11
C ALA A 225 17.69 -2.43 -3.43
N GLN A 226 16.66 -2.71 -4.21
CA GLN A 226 16.72 -3.43 -5.49
C GLN A 226 16.55 -2.53 -6.72
N ILE A 227 16.19 -1.25 -6.57
CA ILE A 227 16.11 -0.32 -7.69
C ILE A 227 17.50 -0.01 -8.25
N SER A 228 17.56 0.59 -9.43
CA SER A 228 18.82 0.93 -10.10
C SER A 228 19.75 1.78 -9.23
N PRO A 229 21.08 1.60 -9.35
CA PRO A 229 22.05 2.37 -8.58
C PRO A 229 21.89 3.89 -8.71
N ASP A 230 21.50 4.37 -9.88
CA ASP A 230 21.28 5.80 -10.12
C ASP A 230 20.15 6.35 -9.24
N LEU A 231 19.03 5.62 -9.13
CA LEU A 231 17.94 5.99 -8.25
C LEU A 231 18.26 5.78 -6.76
N GLN A 232 19.01 4.72 -6.42
CA GLN A 232 19.49 4.53 -5.04
C GLN A 232 20.41 5.67 -4.59
N ASN A 233 21.20 6.24 -5.50
CA ASN A 233 22.11 7.35 -5.25
C ASN A 233 21.45 8.73 -5.30
N ASP A 234 20.19 8.81 -5.74
CA ASP A 234 19.44 10.06 -5.69
C ASP A 234 19.33 10.55 -4.22
N PRO A 235 19.75 11.80 -3.92
CA PRO A 235 19.77 12.31 -2.54
C PRO A 235 18.42 12.23 -1.84
N LEU A 236 17.31 12.46 -2.58
CA LEU A 236 15.96 12.39 -2.03
C LEU A 236 15.60 10.94 -1.70
N VAL A 237 15.88 9.98 -2.60
CA VAL A 237 15.60 8.55 -2.37
C VAL A 237 16.35 8.04 -1.15
N ARG A 238 17.61 8.44 -0.97
CA ARG A 238 18.38 8.09 0.24
C ARG A 238 17.75 8.67 1.49
N SER A 239 17.43 9.97 1.49
CA SER A 239 16.76 10.63 2.63
C SER A 239 15.45 9.97 2.98
N VAL A 240 14.64 9.60 1.97
CA VAL A 240 13.38 8.89 2.16
C VAL A 240 13.63 7.51 2.77
N ASN A 241 14.59 6.73 2.26
CA ASN A 241 14.90 5.39 2.80
C ASN A 241 15.41 5.45 4.25
N ASP A 242 16.20 6.45 4.60
CA ASP A 242 16.69 6.65 5.96
C ASP A 242 15.54 6.96 6.94
N GLU A 243 14.63 7.86 6.55
CA GLU A 243 13.45 8.18 7.35
C GLU A 243 12.47 7.00 7.45
N LEU A 244 12.33 6.18 6.41
CA LEU A 244 11.57 4.93 6.49
C LEU A 244 12.16 3.96 7.52
N GLY A 245 13.48 3.96 7.71
CA GLY A 245 14.13 3.22 8.80
C GLY A 245 13.73 3.72 10.19
N VAL A 246 13.59 5.03 10.36
CA VAL A 246 13.07 5.63 11.60
C VAL A 246 11.61 5.24 11.82
N ILE A 247 10.79 5.33 10.78
CA ILE A 247 9.37 4.93 10.85
C ILE A 247 9.24 3.44 11.19
N GLU A 248 10.06 2.57 10.60
CA GLU A 248 10.07 1.14 10.90
C GLU A 248 10.30 0.87 12.39
N GLN A 249 11.21 1.61 13.03
CA GLN A 249 11.43 1.52 14.48
C GLN A 249 10.23 1.99 15.30
N ILE A 250 9.53 3.05 14.85
CA ILE A 250 8.34 3.55 15.52
C ILE A 250 7.21 2.51 15.50
N VAL A 251 7.01 1.85 14.34
CA VAL A 251 5.93 0.87 14.17
C VAL A 251 6.30 -0.56 14.59
N ALA A 252 7.53 -0.80 15.06
CA ALA A 252 8.02 -2.11 15.52
C ALA A 252 7.39 -2.57 16.86
N THR A 253 6.19 -2.13 17.14
CA THR A 253 5.39 -2.56 18.29
C THR A 253 5.08 -4.06 18.21
N PRO A 254 5.12 -4.81 19.32
CA PRO A 254 4.84 -6.24 19.33
C PRO A 254 3.51 -6.61 18.67
N PHE A 255 3.46 -7.81 18.09
CA PHE A 255 2.23 -8.32 17.46
C PHE A 255 1.03 -8.27 18.43
N GLY A 256 -0.12 -7.84 17.92
CA GLY A 256 -1.35 -7.70 18.70
C GLY A 256 -1.44 -6.45 19.57
N LYS A 257 -0.40 -5.61 19.63
CA LYS A 257 -0.45 -4.29 20.27
C LYS A 257 -0.62 -3.17 19.25
N ALA A 258 -1.44 -2.20 19.58
CA ALA A 258 -1.57 -0.96 18.81
C ALA A 258 -0.38 -0.03 19.07
N LEU A 259 -0.12 0.89 18.12
CA LEU A 259 0.74 2.03 18.40
C LEU A 259 0.11 2.90 19.48
N SER A 260 0.87 3.31 20.46
CA SER A 260 0.44 4.29 21.46
C SER A 260 0.21 5.67 20.82
N ALA A 261 -0.53 6.54 21.49
CA ALA A 261 -0.73 7.93 21.04
C ALA A 261 0.60 8.67 20.78
N ALA A 262 1.62 8.43 21.60
CA ALA A 262 2.95 9.01 21.43
C ALA A 262 3.66 8.48 20.17
N GLU A 263 3.54 7.17 19.88
CA GLU A 263 4.10 6.57 18.67
C GLU A 263 3.37 7.05 17.41
N VAL A 264 2.04 7.20 17.46
CA VAL A 264 1.25 7.79 16.38
C VAL A 264 1.68 9.23 16.10
N THR A 265 1.92 10.03 17.15
CA THR A 265 2.40 11.41 17.00
C THR A 265 3.79 11.45 16.37
N ARG A 266 4.72 10.57 16.77
CA ARG A 266 6.04 10.46 16.15
C ARG A 266 5.96 10.01 14.69
N LEU A 267 5.14 9.00 14.40
CA LEU A 267 4.88 8.55 13.05
C LEU A 267 4.37 9.69 12.17
N ASN A 268 3.38 10.45 12.66
CA ASN A 268 2.83 11.60 11.94
C ASN A 268 3.88 12.67 11.67
N ALA A 269 4.77 12.94 12.62
CA ALA A 269 5.88 13.89 12.43
C ALA A 269 6.85 13.40 11.33
N SER A 270 7.24 12.13 11.35
CA SER A 270 8.14 11.54 10.33
C SER A 270 7.52 11.56 8.93
N VAL A 271 6.26 11.16 8.77
CA VAL A 271 5.62 11.19 7.44
C VAL A 271 5.35 12.61 6.95
N ASN A 272 5.10 13.56 7.84
CA ASN A 272 5.01 14.99 7.48
C ASN A 272 6.35 15.51 6.95
N LYS A 273 7.46 15.17 7.62
CA LYS A 273 8.81 15.51 7.16
C LYS A 273 9.08 14.92 5.78
N LEU A 274 8.76 13.63 5.56
CA LEU A 274 8.91 12.98 4.24
C LEU A 274 8.12 13.72 3.16
N MET A 275 6.87 14.10 3.42
CA MET A 275 6.06 14.83 2.45
C MET A 275 6.64 16.21 2.14
N GLN A 276 7.19 16.91 3.15
CA GLN A 276 7.87 18.19 2.93
C GLN A 276 9.13 18.02 2.07
N ASP A 277 9.96 17.02 2.35
CA ASP A 277 11.18 16.75 1.59
C ASP A 277 10.86 16.38 0.13
N ILE A 278 9.84 15.53 -0.10
CA ILE A 278 9.37 15.14 -1.44
C ILE A 278 8.86 16.34 -2.25
N GLN A 279 8.21 17.31 -1.59
CA GLN A 279 7.61 18.49 -2.24
C GLN A 279 8.60 19.65 -2.37
N LYS A 280 9.72 19.61 -1.67
CA LYS A 280 10.68 20.69 -1.67
C LYS A 280 11.24 20.90 -3.07
N LYS A 281 11.04 22.10 -3.60
CA LYS A 281 11.63 22.48 -4.88
C LYS A 281 13.11 22.73 -4.69
N ASP A 282 13.94 22.10 -5.51
CA ASP A 282 15.36 22.47 -5.59
C ASP A 282 15.47 23.91 -6.09
N GLN A 283 16.16 24.72 -5.32
CA GLN A 283 16.45 26.12 -5.68
C GLN A 283 17.44 26.21 -6.83
#